data_bc43748d7c3aab1d2df3339aed63cc8e
#
_entry.id   bc43748d7c3aab1d2df3339aed63cc8e
#
_cell.length_a   1.000
_cell.length_b   1.000
_cell.length_c   1.000
_cell.angle_alpha   90.00
_cell.angle_beta   90.00
_cell.angle_gamma   90.00
#
_symmetry.space_group_name_H-M   'P 1'
#
loop_
_entity.id
_entity.type
_entity.pdbx_description
1 polymer ?
#
loop_
_entity_poly.entity_id
_entity_poly.type
_entity_poly.pdbx_seq_one_letter_code
_entity_poly.pdbx_strand_id
1 'polypeptide(L)'
;MKYLLSLSMVLLLCGCGSNRQIEQELSTATRLLRIEPDSSLRIIENIDPDRILRRSTRAKYALLYSAALDKNYVDADDDSLIRIAYRYYDNRICSDSVKFLINYHYGRIYQNGDDYQEAMRYYLTAEKYAFAAHKNYYLGLVYSRIGEVYSEQMNFNGALEYYRNAYDAWEKLRNPAFMNNATLNIANAYSSLGDNDNAVKYYSQALQAAAQQEDNDMVIACLSNLGDIYVNEGDYPKALQAVKEIERTAPDGLSIYQYRVLAKVYYLQHKIDSARYYFNIASELAEDIRDDAQLAYLSIQIELASGNSEEAA
;
A
#
# COMPACT_ATOMS: atom_id res chain seq x y z
N MET A 1 37.87 -24.74 42.35
CA MET A 1 38.32 -23.91 41.20
C MET A 1 38.22 -24.58 39.85
N LYS A 2 38.53 -25.86 39.66
CA LYS A 2 38.41 -26.56 38.34
C LYS A 2 36.97 -26.69 37.80
N TYR A 3 35.98 -26.82 38.68
CA TYR A 3 34.55 -26.96 38.25
C TYR A 3 33.91 -25.60 37.87
N LEU A 4 34.35 -24.49 38.37
CA LEU A 4 33.92 -23.14 38.00
C LEU A 4 34.41 -22.76 36.57
N LEU A 5 35.62 -23.17 36.22
CA LEU A 5 36.18 -22.93 34.88
C LEU A 5 35.48 -23.79 33.80
N SER A 6 35.08 -25.04 34.12
CA SER A 6 34.34 -25.89 33.16
C SER A 6 32.91 -25.41 32.91
N LEU A 7 32.23 -24.86 33.92
CA LEU A 7 30.88 -24.34 33.80
C LEU A 7 30.86 -23.05 32.97
N SER A 8 31.85 -22.15 33.16
CA SER A 8 31.99 -20.92 32.38
C SER A 8 32.34 -21.21 30.90
N MET A 9 33.10 -22.27 30.62
CA MET A 9 33.49 -22.67 29.27
C MET A 9 32.32 -23.31 28.51
N VAL A 10 31.46 -24.07 29.18
CA VAL A 10 30.21 -24.63 28.59
C VAL A 10 29.19 -23.53 28.27
N LEU A 11 29.03 -22.54 29.13
CA LEU A 11 28.14 -21.39 28.88
C LEU A 11 28.63 -20.53 27.69
N LEU A 12 29.94 -20.38 27.50
CA LEU A 12 30.52 -19.65 26.38
C LEU A 12 30.33 -20.43 25.04
N LEU A 13 30.38 -21.74 25.06
CA LEU A 13 30.15 -22.57 23.85
C LEU A 13 28.68 -22.60 23.45
N CYS A 14 27.74 -22.62 24.37
CA CYS A 14 26.31 -22.53 24.10
C CYS A 14 25.94 -21.16 23.53
N GLY A 15 26.48 -20.07 24.02
CA GLY A 15 26.22 -18.72 23.52
C GLY A 15 26.77 -18.46 22.11
N CYS A 16 27.89 -19.06 21.73
CA CYS A 16 28.45 -18.95 20.38
C CYS A 16 27.63 -19.74 19.35
N GLY A 17 27.10 -20.89 19.71
CA GLY A 17 26.23 -21.71 18.84
C GLY A 17 24.92 -21.00 18.53
N SER A 18 24.26 -20.44 19.53
CA SER A 18 22.99 -19.72 19.39
C SER A 18 23.10 -18.50 18.48
N ASN A 19 24.11 -17.65 18.62
CA ASN A 19 24.31 -16.51 17.74
C ASN A 19 24.60 -16.90 16.28
N ARG A 20 25.32 -17.99 16.04
CA ARG A 20 25.60 -18.48 14.69
C ARG A 20 24.32 -18.96 13.99
N GLN A 21 23.45 -19.66 14.71
CA GLN A 21 22.16 -20.09 14.20
C GLN A 21 21.30 -18.89 13.82
N ILE A 22 21.14 -17.90 14.72
CA ILE A 22 20.36 -16.68 14.47
C ILE A 22 20.90 -15.92 13.24
N GLU A 23 22.22 -15.79 13.09
CA GLU A 23 22.81 -15.13 11.90
C GLU A 23 22.48 -15.91 10.60
N GLN A 24 22.39 -17.24 10.64
CA GLN A 24 21.97 -18.06 9.51
C GLN A 24 20.48 -17.87 9.19
N GLU A 25 19.62 -17.83 10.20
CA GLU A 25 18.19 -17.55 10.08
C GLU A 25 17.95 -16.15 9.46
N LEU A 26 18.62 -15.12 9.96
CA LEU A 26 18.57 -13.76 9.41
C LEU A 26 19.08 -13.69 7.96
N SER A 27 20.14 -14.45 7.64
CA SER A 27 20.65 -14.54 6.27
C SER A 27 19.64 -15.19 5.33
N THR A 28 18.96 -16.25 5.80
CA THR A 28 17.90 -16.93 5.05
C THR A 28 16.69 -16.01 4.84
N ALA A 29 16.23 -15.36 5.90
CA ALA A 29 15.13 -14.39 5.83
C ALA A 29 15.46 -13.22 4.87
N THR A 30 16.68 -12.69 4.91
CA THR A 30 17.13 -11.64 3.98
C THR A 30 17.01 -12.07 2.52
N ARG A 31 17.36 -13.31 2.21
CA ARG A 31 17.25 -13.85 0.84
C ARG A 31 15.80 -14.02 0.41
N LEU A 32 14.93 -14.47 1.31
CA LEU A 32 13.51 -14.70 1.04
C LEU A 32 12.68 -13.42 0.97
N LEU A 33 13.11 -12.35 1.62
CA LEU A 33 12.36 -11.09 1.72
C LEU A 33 11.79 -10.54 0.41
N ARG A 34 12.45 -10.81 -0.72
CA ARG A 34 12.02 -10.34 -2.04
C ARG A 34 11.22 -11.37 -2.83
N ILE A 35 11.34 -12.65 -2.50
CA ILE A 35 10.81 -13.77 -3.28
C ILE A 35 9.58 -14.35 -2.57
N GLU A 36 9.70 -14.53 -1.27
CA GLU A 36 8.70 -15.12 -0.39
C GLU A 36 8.62 -14.30 0.91
N PRO A 37 8.05 -13.08 0.90
CA PRO A 37 8.00 -12.19 2.07
C PRO A 37 7.40 -12.86 3.31
N ASP A 38 6.32 -13.59 3.15
CA ASP A 38 5.63 -14.40 4.16
C ASP A 38 6.59 -15.38 4.88
N SER A 39 7.39 -16.13 4.10
CA SER A 39 8.37 -17.06 4.64
C SER A 39 9.49 -16.33 5.38
N SER A 40 9.89 -15.16 4.88
CA SER A 40 10.84 -14.29 5.57
C SER A 40 10.31 -13.82 6.92
N LEU A 41 9.08 -13.33 6.97
CA LEU A 41 8.42 -12.86 8.20
C LEU A 41 8.33 -13.99 9.23
N ARG A 42 7.83 -15.15 8.85
CA ARG A 42 7.73 -16.32 9.74
C ARG A 42 9.07 -16.75 10.34
N ILE A 43 10.17 -16.71 9.56
CA ILE A 43 11.50 -17.02 10.08
C ILE A 43 11.91 -16.01 11.16
N ILE A 44 11.66 -14.72 10.92
CA ILE A 44 12.05 -13.65 11.84
C ILE A 44 11.24 -13.71 13.13
N GLU A 45 9.93 -13.95 13.05
CA GLU A 45 9.05 -14.09 14.21
C GLU A 45 9.40 -15.27 15.12
N ASN A 46 9.96 -16.33 14.56
CA ASN A 46 10.46 -17.47 15.33
C ASN A 46 11.79 -17.23 16.04
N ILE A 47 12.46 -16.09 15.78
CA ILE A 47 13.69 -15.73 16.47
C ILE A 47 13.34 -15.06 17.82
N ASP A 48 13.73 -15.69 18.92
CA ASP A 48 13.63 -15.10 20.24
C ASP A 48 14.62 -13.92 20.36
N PRO A 49 14.14 -12.64 20.46
CA PRO A 49 15.01 -11.48 20.51
C PRO A 49 15.88 -11.43 21.74
N ASP A 50 15.50 -12.08 22.85
CA ASP A 50 16.30 -12.10 24.09
C ASP A 50 17.53 -13.01 23.97
N ARG A 51 17.52 -13.94 23.01
CA ARG A 51 18.70 -14.77 22.69
C ARG A 51 19.72 -14.06 21.80
N ILE A 52 19.41 -12.85 21.28
CA ILE A 52 20.32 -12.09 20.44
C ILE A 52 21.31 -11.31 21.33
N LEU A 53 22.47 -11.87 21.54
CA LEU A 53 23.47 -11.30 22.46
C LEU A 53 24.25 -10.13 21.85
N ARG A 54 24.49 -10.15 20.53
CA ARG A 54 25.29 -9.13 19.85
C ARG A 54 24.42 -7.95 19.42
N ARG A 55 24.80 -6.73 19.79
CA ARG A 55 24.09 -5.50 19.39
C ARG A 55 23.97 -5.34 17.87
N SER A 56 25.02 -5.75 17.12
CA SER A 56 24.98 -5.71 15.64
C SER A 56 23.94 -6.66 15.06
N THR A 57 23.83 -7.88 15.60
CA THR A 57 22.84 -8.86 15.18
C THR A 57 21.42 -8.40 15.54
N ARG A 58 21.25 -7.80 16.74
CA ARG A 58 19.97 -7.21 17.17
C ARG A 58 19.54 -6.07 16.25
N ALA A 59 20.46 -5.21 15.80
CA ALA A 59 20.17 -4.14 14.85
C ALA A 59 19.78 -4.67 13.46
N LYS A 60 20.46 -5.72 12.97
CA LYS A 60 20.08 -6.42 11.72
C LYS A 60 18.69 -7.05 11.83
N TYR A 61 18.44 -7.76 12.94
CA TYR A 61 17.12 -8.36 13.21
C TYR A 61 16.03 -7.29 13.15
N ALA A 62 16.20 -6.18 13.89
CA ALA A 62 15.20 -5.12 13.91
C ALA A 62 14.94 -4.51 12.52
N LEU A 63 16.02 -4.23 11.76
CA LEU A 63 15.89 -3.67 10.41
C LEU A 63 15.21 -4.65 9.44
N LEU A 64 15.59 -5.93 9.51
CA LEU A 64 15.01 -6.95 8.65
C LEU A 64 13.55 -7.23 9.01
N TYR A 65 13.22 -7.20 10.31
CA TYR A 65 11.84 -7.38 10.76
C TYR A 65 10.95 -6.23 10.30
N SER A 66 11.39 -4.98 10.45
CA SER A 66 10.65 -3.82 9.92
C SER A 66 10.43 -3.94 8.39
N ALA A 67 11.45 -4.42 7.66
CA ALA A 67 11.31 -4.64 6.22
C ALA A 67 10.39 -5.81 5.87
N ALA A 68 10.35 -6.86 6.69
CA ALA A 68 9.45 -8.00 6.48
C ALA A 68 8.00 -7.65 6.79
N LEU A 69 7.74 -6.87 7.84
CA LEU A 69 6.41 -6.34 8.14
C LEU A 69 5.89 -5.50 6.97
N ASP A 70 6.67 -4.51 6.51
CA ASP A 70 6.29 -3.64 5.38
C ASP A 70 6.00 -4.45 4.09
N LYS A 71 6.79 -5.50 3.81
CA LYS A 71 6.58 -6.37 2.65
C LYS A 71 5.34 -7.25 2.73
N ASN A 72 4.87 -7.54 3.91
CA ASN A 72 3.66 -8.32 4.18
C ASN A 72 2.45 -7.43 4.49
N TYR A 73 2.53 -6.13 4.25
CA TYR A 73 1.47 -5.15 4.50
C TYR A 73 1.00 -5.15 5.97
N VAL A 74 1.92 -5.45 6.88
CA VAL A 74 1.68 -5.37 8.32
C VAL A 74 2.25 -4.05 8.84
N ASP A 75 1.37 -3.22 9.32
CA ASP A 75 1.75 -1.93 9.89
C ASP A 75 2.39 -2.11 11.27
N ALA A 76 3.46 -1.34 11.52
CA ALA A 76 4.06 -1.29 12.83
C ALA A 76 3.34 -0.24 13.70
N ASP A 77 2.93 -0.65 14.91
CA ASP A 77 2.19 0.22 15.83
C ASP A 77 3.04 1.38 16.36
N ASP A 78 4.36 1.19 16.45
CA ASP A 78 5.30 2.20 16.94
C ASP A 78 6.72 2.04 16.36
N ASP A 79 7.64 2.93 16.77
CA ASP A 79 9.02 2.91 16.32
C ASP A 79 9.96 2.01 17.16
N SER A 80 9.45 1.24 18.14
CA SER A 80 10.25 0.47 19.10
C SER A 80 11.24 -0.47 18.40
N LEU A 81 10.79 -1.12 17.32
CA LEU A 81 11.59 -2.06 16.56
C LEU A 81 12.68 -1.35 15.74
N ILE A 82 12.31 -0.39 14.88
CA ILE A 82 13.27 0.31 14.01
C ILE A 82 14.24 1.17 14.81
N ARG A 83 13.83 1.67 15.98
CA ARG A 83 14.67 2.44 16.91
C ARG A 83 15.91 1.65 17.37
N ILE A 84 15.82 0.32 17.48
CA ILE A 84 16.96 -0.54 17.79
C ILE A 84 18.03 -0.42 16.69
N ALA A 85 17.63 -0.49 15.43
CA ALA A 85 18.53 -0.33 14.30
C ALA A 85 19.09 1.11 14.23
N TYR A 86 18.22 2.12 14.37
CA TYR A 86 18.61 3.52 14.36
C TYR A 86 19.70 3.79 15.41
N ARG A 87 19.44 3.46 16.70
CA ARG A 87 20.40 3.70 17.79
C ARG A 87 21.74 2.98 17.62
N TYR A 88 21.72 1.85 16.89
CA TYR A 88 22.97 1.13 16.64
C TYR A 88 23.76 1.78 15.50
N TYR A 89 23.10 2.23 14.42
CA TYR A 89 23.77 2.74 13.22
C TYR A 89 23.98 4.26 13.20
N ASP A 90 23.27 5.03 14.05
CA ASP A 90 23.30 6.50 14.07
C ASP A 90 24.72 7.09 14.11
N ASN A 91 25.57 6.59 15.02
CA ASN A 91 26.96 7.07 15.17
C ASN A 91 28.01 6.09 14.61
N ARG A 92 27.64 5.25 13.64
CA ARG A 92 28.53 4.26 13.03
C ARG A 92 28.64 4.43 11.54
N ILE A 93 29.80 4.08 11.00
CA ILE A 93 29.98 3.96 9.56
C ILE A 93 29.15 2.76 9.08
N CYS A 94 28.13 3.03 8.28
CA CYS A 94 27.30 2.03 7.64
C CYS A 94 27.00 2.45 6.20
N SER A 95 26.53 1.50 5.38
CA SER A 95 26.20 1.77 3.99
C SER A 95 24.98 2.71 3.86
N ASP A 96 24.95 3.49 2.77
CA ASP A 96 23.78 4.34 2.47
C ASP A 96 22.50 3.54 2.31
N SER A 97 22.59 2.27 1.91
CA SER A 97 21.44 1.35 1.89
C SER A 97 20.85 1.11 3.28
N VAL A 98 21.67 0.97 4.31
CA VAL A 98 21.19 0.82 5.70
C VAL A 98 20.54 2.12 6.19
N LYS A 99 21.17 3.26 5.91
CA LYS A 99 20.63 4.58 6.25
C LYS A 99 19.29 4.83 5.54
N PHE A 100 19.20 4.46 4.25
CA PHE A 100 17.96 4.50 3.50
C PHE A 100 16.86 3.71 4.20
N LEU A 101 17.08 2.42 4.47
CA LEU A 101 16.07 1.55 5.07
C LEU A 101 15.59 2.06 6.42
N ILE A 102 16.48 2.54 7.27
CA ILE A 102 16.12 3.11 8.57
C ILE A 102 15.18 4.30 8.39
N ASN A 103 15.55 5.27 7.55
CA ASN A 103 14.73 6.46 7.34
C ASN A 103 13.43 6.14 6.61
N TYR A 104 13.46 5.22 5.66
CA TYR A 104 12.26 4.76 4.96
C TYR A 104 11.23 4.16 5.93
N HIS A 105 11.65 3.26 6.83
CA HIS A 105 10.74 2.65 7.79
C HIS A 105 10.27 3.63 8.88
N TYR A 106 11.08 4.59 9.31
CA TYR A 106 10.57 5.69 10.14
C TYR A 106 9.50 6.50 9.41
N GLY A 107 9.74 6.85 8.14
CA GLY A 107 8.73 7.53 7.31
C GLY A 107 7.41 6.76 7.27
N ARG A 108 7.47 5.42 7.12
CA ARG A 108 6.30 4.54 7.13
C ARG A 108 5.51 4.61 8.44
N ILE A 109 6.21 4.53 9.57
CA ILE A 109 5.56 4.57 10.89
C ILE A 109 4.86 5.91 11.12
N TYR A 110 5.51 7.02 10.79
CA TYR A 110 4.90 8.34 10.93
C TYR A 110 3.75 8.57 9.94
N GLN A 111 3.84 8.04 8.70
CA GLN A 111 2.75 8.08 7.74
C GLN A 111 1.53 7.30 8.24
N ASN A 112 1.71 6.09 8.78
CA ASN A 112 0.63 5.27 9.35
C ASN A 112 0.00 5.92 10.59
N GLY A 113 0.74 6.76 11.31
CA GLY A 113 0.24 7.56 12.44
C GLY A 113 -0.27 8.95 12.04
N ASP A 114 -0.48 9.22 10.75
CA ASP A 114 -0.95 10.51 10.18
C ASP A 114 -0.06 11.71 10.49
N ASP A 115 1.18 11.49 10.98
CA ASP A 115 2.18 12.53 11.13
C ASP A 115 2.95 12.75 9.82
N TYR A 116 2.25 13.33 8.85
CA TYR A 116 2.78 13.57 7.50
C TYR A 116 4.01 14.49 7.47
N GLN A 117 4.16 15.37 8.46
CA GLN A 117 5.32 16.25 8.56
C GLN A 117 6.59 15.45 8.90
N GLU A 118 6.55 14.60 9.91
CA GLU A 118 7.68 13.74 10.26
C GLU A 118 7.90 12.66 9.20
N ALA A 119 6.83 12.06 8.64
CA ALA A 119 6.93 11.13 7.53
C ALA A 119 7.72 11.72 6.37
N MET A 120 7.38 12.93 5.92
CA MET A 120 8.06 13.65 4.85
C MET A 120 9.52 13.91 5.19
N ARG A 121 9.84 14.35 6.41
CA ARG A 121 11.22 14.59 6.86
C ARG A 121 12.09 13.33 6.73
N TYR A 122 11.55 12.19 7.14
CA TYR A 122 12.26 10.92 7.05
C TYR A 122 12.37 10.42 5.60
N TYR A 123 11.32 10.55 4.79
CA TYR A 123 11.36 10.14 3.39
C TYR A 123 12.34 10.98 2.55
N LEU A 124 12.39 12.29 2.75
CA LEU A 124 13.38 13.16 2.09
C LEU A 124 14.82 12.81 2.50
N THR A 125 15.01 12.38 3.76
CA THR A 125 16.30 11.86 4.22
C THR A 125 16.62 10.51 3.56
N ALA A 126 15.64 9.63 3.44
CA ALA A 126 15.78 8.35 2.74
C ALA A 126 16.10 8.54 1.25
N GLU A 127 15.43 9.48 0.56
CA GLU A 127 15.70 9.84 -0.83
C GLU A 127 17.19 10.19 -1.04
N LYS A 128 17.75 11.03 -0.18
CA LYS A 128 19.16 11.41 -0.21
C LYS A 128 20.09 10.19 -0.16
N TYR A 129 19.78 9.22 0.70
CA TYR A 129 20.55 7.99 0.81
C TYR A 129 20.28 7.01 -0.35
N ALA A 130 19.09 7.01 -0.95
CA ALA A 130 18.81 6.25 -2.15
C ALA A 130 19.66 6.72 -3.34
N PHE A 131 19.82 8.04 -3.51
CA PHE A 131 20.73 8.62 -4.49
C PHE A 131 22.18 8.23 -4.23
N ALA A 132 22.68 8.39 -3.01
CA ALA A 132 24.05 8.04 -2.63
C ALA A 132 24.33 6.54 -2.81
N ALA A 133 23.34 5.69 -2.61
CA ALA A 133 23.45 4.24 -2.83
C ALA A 133 23.37 3.83 -4.31
N HIS A 134 23.03 4.76 -5.23
CA HIS A 134 22.82 4.50 -6.66
C HIS A 134 21.81 3.36 -6.93
N LYS A 135 20.71 3.31 -6.17
CA LYS A 135 19.72 2.22 -6.27
C LYS A 135 18.36 2.75 -6.73
N ASN A 136 18.05 2.56 -8.01
CA ASN A 136 16.74 2.91 -8.57
C ASN A 136 15.58 2.24 -7.83
N TYR A 137 15.76 1.04 -7.26
CA TYR A 137 14.76 0.38 -6.44
C TYR A 137 14.36 1.21 -5.21
N TYR A 138 15.36 1.79 -4.52
CA TYR A 138 15.10 2.64 -3.35
C TYR A 138 14.48 3.97 -3.74
N LEU A 139 14.90 4.54 -4.88
CA LEU A 139 14.31 5.75 -5.42
C LEU A 139 12.84 5.54 -5.76
N GLY A 140 12.50 4.46 -6.46
CA GLY A 140 11.12 4.12 -6.77
C GLY A 140 10.25 3.97 -5.52
N LEU A 141 10.75 3.26 -4.50
CA LEU A 141 10.03 3.11 -3.23
C LEU A 141 9.75 4.44 -2.55
N VAL A 142 10.80 5.25 -2.35
CA VAL A 142 10.65 6.50 -1.60
C VAL A 142 9.84 7.54 -2.36
N TYR A 143 9.96 7.62 -3.69
CA TYR A 143 9.15 8.51 -4.51
C TYR A 143 7.67 8.15 -4.45
N SER A 144 7.33 6.85 -4.50
CA SER A 144 5.94 6.41 -4.32
C SER A 144 5.39 6.89 -2.98
N ARG A 145 6.14 6.72 -1.89
CA ARG A 145 5.69 7.15 -0.54
C ARG A 145 5.58 8.66 -0.38
N ILE A 146 6.53 9.43 -0.92
CA ILE A 146 6.42 10.89 -0.90
C ILE A 146 5.19 11.34 -1.71
N GLY A 147 4.95 10.73 -2.87
CA GLY A 147 3.75 10.99 -3.66
C GLY A 147 2.46 10.70 -2.90
N GLU A 148 2.40 9.59 -2.17
CA GLU A 148 1.27 9.23 -1.29
C GLU A 148 1.06 10.30 -0.21
N VAL A 149 2.11 10.70 0.52
CA VAL A 149 2.01 11.77 1.54
C VAL A 149 1.48 13.07 0.96
N TYR A 150 1.95 13.47 -0.24
CA TYR A 150 1.40 14.64 -0.91
C TYR A 150 -0.08 14.47 -1.29
N SER A 151 -0.47 13.27 -1.72
CA SER A 151 -1.86 12.96 -2.06
C SER A 151 -2.78 13.02 -0.84
N GLU A 152 -2.37 12.47 0.30
CA GLU A 152 -3.09 12.51 1.57
C GLU A 152 -3.25 13.96 2.10
N GLN A 153 -2.26 14.82 1.82
CA GLN A 153 -2.34 16.25 2.08
C GLN A 153 -3.12 17.04 1.01
N MET A 154 -3.79 16.37 0.07
CA MET A 154 -4.51 16.95 -1.07
C MET A 154 -3.63 17.82 -2.00
N ASN A 155 -2.32 17.68 -1.94
CA ASN A 155 -1.38 18.32 -2.86
C ASN A 155 -1.13 17.43 -4.08
N PHE A 156 -2.13 17.27 -4.92
CA PHE A 156 -2.09 16.34 -6.06
C PHE A 156 -1.06 16.74 -7.13
N ASN A 157 -0.70 18.01 -7.26
CA ASN A 157 0.38 18.43 -8.15
C ASN A 157 1.75 17.95 -7.64
N GLY A 158 2.02 18.05 -6.35
CA GLY A 158 3.20 17.46 -5.73
C GLY A 158 3.22 15.94 -5.86
N ALA A 159 2.07 15.29 -5.64
CA ALA A 159 1.92 13.85 -5.82
C ALA A 159 2.27 13.41 -7.26
N LEU A 160 1.77 14.11 -8.28
CA LEU A 160 2.05 13.83 -9.69
C LEU A 160 3.55 13.89 -10.02
N GLU A 161 4.27 14.85 -9.49
CA GLU A 161 5.72 14.97 -9.70
C GLU A 161 6.44 13.73 -9.17
N TYR A 162 6.15 13.33 -7.93
CA TYR A 162 6.81 12.20 -7.30
C TYR A 162 6.37 10.86 -7.87
N TYR A 163 5.11 10.68 -8.27
CA TYR A 163 4.67 9.46 -8.95
C TYR A 163 5.31 9.28 -10.32
N ARG A 164 5.56 10.36 -11.07
CA ARG A 164 6.35 10.31 -12.31
C ARG A 164 7.80 9.92 -12.05
N ASN A 165 8.43 10.50 -11.03
CA ASN A 165 9.78 10.11 -10.62
C ASN A 165 9.86 8.64 -10.20
N ALA A 166 8.81 8.12 -9.54
CA ALA A 166 8.68 6.71 -9.20
C ALA A 166 8.59 5.84 -10.47
N TYR A 167 7.72 6.22 -11.42
CA TYR A 167 7.60 5.54 -12.71
C TYR A 167 8.96 5.44 -13.43
N ASP A 168 9.69 6.56 -13.54
CA ASP A 168 11.01 6.61 -14.20
C ASP A 168 12.04 5.70 -13.50
N ALA A 169 11.98 5.62 -12.17
CA ALA A 169 12.86 4.73 -11.40
C ALA A 169 12.54 3.25 -11.65
N TRP A 170 11.24 2.90 -11.75
CA TRP A 170 10.79 1.55 -12.06
C TRP A 170 11.02 1.14 -13.52
N GLU A 171 10.90 2.10 -14.46
CA GLU A 171 11.22 1.90 -15.87
C GLU A 171 12.71 1.49 -16.06
N LYS A 172 13.63 2.20 -15.39
CA LYS A 172 15.07 1.86 -15.40
C LYS A 172 15.35 0.45 -14.89
N LEU A 173 14.49 -0.07 -14.03
CA LEU A 173 14.56 -1.45 -13.50
C LEU A 173 13.79 -2.45 -14.36
N ARG A 174 13.07 -1.99 -15.37
CA ARG A 174 12.17 -2.82 -16.19
C ARG A 174 11.21 -3.65 -15.32
N ASN A 175 10.61 -3.02 -14.31
CA ASN A 175 9.68 -3.69 -13.41
C ASN A 175 8.23 -3.28 -13.76
N PRO A 176 7.53 -4.09 -14.58
CA PRO A 176 6.23 -3.71 -15.11
C PRO A 176 5.14 -3.58 -14.03
N ALA A 177 5.19 -4.39 -12.97
CA ALA A 177 4.20 -4.31 -11.90
C ALA A 177 4.29 -2.97 -11.15
N PHE A 178 5.50 -2.53 -10.75
CA PHE A 178 5.65 -1.25 -10.07
C PHE A 178 5.45 -0.05 -11.01
N MET A 179 5.78 -0.17 -12.30
CA MET A 179 5.44 0.84 -13.31
C MET A 179 3.92 1.00 -13.39
N ASN A 180 3.17 -0.10 -13.39
CA ASN A 180 1.72 -0.06 -13.46
C ASN A 180 1.10 0.58 -12.22
N ASN A 181 1.60 0.26 -11.02
CA ASN A 181 1.19 0.93 -9.78
C ASN A 181 1.44 2.44 -9.82
N ALA A 182 2.60 2.87 -10.32
CA ALA A 182 2.90 4.29 -10.48
C ALA A 182 1.96 4.96 -11.49
N THR A 183 1.61 4.27 -12.59
CA THR A 183 0.64 4.75 -13.59
C THR A 183 -0.76 4.90 -12.99
N LEU A 184 -1.21 3.95 -12.17
CA LEU A 184 -2.47 4.04 -11.43
C LEU A 184 -2.48 5.24 -10.48
N ASN A 185 -1.40 5.46 -9.73
CA ASN A 185 -1.29 6.59 -8.81
C ASN A 185 -1.30 7.95 -9.56
N ILE A 186 -0.67 8.03 -10.73
CA ILE A 186 -0.77 9.20 -11.62
C ILE A 186 -2.21 9.43 -12.06
N ALA A 187 -2.93 8.37 -12.45
CA ALA A 187 -4.33 8.46 -12.84
C ALA A 187 -5.22 8.96 -11.69
N ASN A 188 -5.02 8.42 -10.48
CA ASN A 188 -5.72 8.84 -9.27
C ASN A 188 -5.49 10.33 -8.96
N ALA A 189 -4.25 10.80 -9.08
CA ALA A 189 -3.92 12.21 -8.84
C ALA A 189 -4.58 13.13 -9.88
N TYR A 190 -4.62 12.76 -11.17
CA TYR A 190 -5.37 13.51 -12.18
C TYR A 190 -6.87 13.51 -11.93
N SER A 191 -7.45 12.38 -11.54
CA SER A 191 -8.86 12.29 -11.15
C SER A 191 -9.18 13.23 -9.99
N SER A 192 -8.32 13.26 -8.97
CA SER A 192 -8.47 14.15 -7.81
C SER A 192 -8.31 15.63 -8.16
N LEU A 193 -7.58 15.96 -9.21
CA LEU A 193 -7.48 17.31 -9.77
C LEU A 193 -8.70 17.68 -10.64
N GLY A 194 -9.58 16.74 -10.95
CA GLY A 194 -10.69 16.93 -11.90
C GLY A 194 -10.24 16.96 -13.37
N ASP A 195 -9.00 16.56 -13.67
CA ASP A 195 -8.48 16.41 -15.03
C ASP A 195 -8.86 15.03 -15.57
N ASN A 196 -10.16 14.88 -15.91
CA ASN A 196 -10.73 13.60 -16.35
C ASN A 196 -10.06 13.08 -17.61
N ASP A 197 -9.68 13.95 -18.55
CA ASP A 197 -9.04 13.52 -19.79
C ASP A 197 -7.74 12.76 -19.54
N ASN A 198 -6.88 13.33 -18.70
CA ASN A 198 -5.64 12.67 -18.29
C ASN A 198 -5.91 11.48 -17.39
N ALA A 199 -6.86 11.55 -16.47
CA ALA A 199 -7.24 10.43 -15.63
C ALA A 199 -7.66 9.21 -16.46
N VAL A 200 -8.59 9.38 -17.40
CA VAL A 200 -9.04 8.32 -18.33
C VAL A 200 -7.88 7.75 -19.14
N LYS A 201 -6.99 8.61 -19.63
CA LYS A 201 -5.81 8.18 -20.39
C LYS A 201 -4.91 7.27 -19.54
N TYR A 202 -4.55 7.68 -18.32
CA TYR A 202 -3.64 6.91 -17.46
C TYR A 202 -4.31 5.67 -16.86
N TYR A 203 -5.60 5.72 -16.49
CA TYR A 203 -6.34 4.51 -16.10
C TYR A 203 -6.42 3.49 -17.25
N SER A 204 -6.63 3.94 -18.48
CA SER A 204 -6.65 3.04 -19.64
C SER A 204 -5.30 2.39 -19.91
N GLN A 205 -4.20 3.12 -19.69
CA GLN A 205 -2.85 2.57 -19.78
C GLN A 205 -2.59 1.53 -18.67
N ALA A 206 -2.96 1.84 -17.42
CA ALA A 206 -2.83 0.92 -16.31
C ALA A 206 -3.69 -0.34 -16.50
N LEU A 207 -4.92 -0.18 -16.96
CA LEU A 207 -5.83 -1.27 -17.29
C LEU A 207 -5.26 -2.22 -18.35
N GLN A 208 -4.73 -1.67 -19.44
CA GLN A 208 -4.10 -2.47 -20.49
C GLN A 208 -2.89 -3.25 -19.96
N ALA A 209 -2.05 -2.62 -19.14
CA ALA A 209 -0.88 -3.27 -18.55
C ALA A 209 -1.29 -4.34 -17.52
N ALA A 210 -2.31 -4.08 -16.70
CA ALA A 210 -2.85 -5.03 -15.73
C ALA A 210 -3.42 -6.28 -16.42
N ALA A 211 -4.18 -6.11 -17.48
CA ALA A 211 -4.72 -7.22 -18.27
C ALA A 211 -3.61 -8.10 -18.88
N GLN A 212 -2.50 -7.50 -19.33
CA GLN A 212 -1.34 -8.24 -19.85
C GLN A 212 -0.57 -8.99 -18.75
N GLN A 213 -0.68 -8.55 -17.51
CA GLN A 213 -0.03 -9.15 -16.34
C GLN A 213 -0.96 -10.12 -15.58
N GLU A 214 -2.19 -10.28 -16.05
CA GLU A 214 -3.24 -11.06 -15.37
C GLU A 214 -3.50 -10.58 -13.92
N ASP A 215 -3.30 -9.27 -13.68
CA ASP A 215 -3.53 -8.61 -12.39
C ASP A 215 -5.01 -8.16 -12.31
N ASN A 216 -5.87 -9.08 -11.89
CA ASN A 216 -7.31 -8.86 -11.82
C ASN A 216 -7.68 -7.76 -10.82
N ASP A 217 -6.96 -7.62 -9.70
CA ASP A 217 -7.24 -6.59 -8.69
C ASP A 217 -7.03 -5.20 -9.29
N MET A 218 -5.94 -5.00 -10.01
CA MET A 218 -5.67 -3.73 -10.69
C MET A 218 -6.63 -3.47 -11.86
N VAL A 219 -7.05 -4.51 -12.60
CA VAL A 219 -8.09 -4.40 -13.62
C VAL A 219 -9.38 -3.87 -13.01
N ILE A 220 -9.83 -4.46 -11.90
CA ILE A 220 -11.03 -4.04 -11.16
C ILE A 220 -10.88 -2.60 -10.66
N ALA A 221 -9.74 -2.24 -10.06
CA ALA A 221 -9.47 -0.90 -9.58
C ALA A 221 -9.55 0.16 -10.71
N CYS A 222 -8.90 -0.11 -11.85
CA CYS A 222 -8.94 0.80 -13.01
C CYS A 222 -10.37 0.96 -13.57
N LEU A 223 -11.10 -0.14 -13.75
CA LEU A 223 -12.47 -0.12 -14.27
C LEU A 223 -13.44 0.58 -13.31
N SER A 224 -13.25 0.42 -12.00
CA SER A 224 -14.05 1.11 -10.99
C SER A 224 -13.88 2.63 -11.09
N ASN A 225 -12.63 3.11 -11.12
CA ASN A 225 -12.36 4.54 -11.25
C ASN A 225 -12.83 5.12 -12.60
N LEU A 226 -12.65 4.39 -13.70
CA LEU A 226 -13.19 4.78 -15.02
C LEU A 226 -14.72 4.83 -14.99
N GLY A 227 -15.36 3.88 -14.32
CA GLY A 227 -16.81 3.85 -14.14
C GLY A 227 -17.33 5.11 -13.46
N ASP A 228 -16.70 5.56 -12.40
CA ASP A 228 -17.07 6.80 -11.71
C ASP A 228 -16.89 8.04 -12.59
N ILE A 229 -15.80 8.14 -13.34
CA ILE A 229 -15.60 9.24 -14.28
C ILE A 229 -16.72 9.25 -15.32
N TYR A 230 -17.03 8.11 -15.94
CA TYR A 230 -18.08 8.01 -16.94
C TYR A 230 -19.47 8.32 -16.37
N VAL A 231 -19.76 7.96 -15.12
CA VAL A 231 -21.02 8.36 -14.45
C VAL A 231 -21.09 9.88 -14.32
N ASN A 232 -20.00 10.50 -13.89
CA ASN A 232 -19.97 11.96 -13.67
C ASN A 232 -20.01 12.74 -14.98
N GLU A 233 -19.52 12.17 -16.09
CA GLU A 233 -19.58 12.75 -17.44
C GLU A 233 -20.94 12.45 -18.15
N GLY A 234 -21.78 11.61 -17.55
CA GLY A 234 -23.07 11.20 -18.15
C GLY A 234 -22.93 10.15 -19.25
N ASP A 235 -21.73 9.55 -19.42
CA ASP A 235 -21.53 8.42 -20.34
C ASP A 235 -21.94 7.09 -19.69
N TYR A 236 -23.25 6.96 -19.42
CA TYR A 236 -23.80 5.78 -18.74
C TYR A 236 -23.53 4.46 -19.48
N PRO A 237 -23.51 4.41 -20.84
CA PRO A 237 -23.13 3.19 -21.54
C PRO A 237 -21.75 2.68 -21.18
N LYS A 238 -20.73 3.57 -21.10
CA LYS A 238 -19.37 3.17 -20.71
C LYS A 238 -19.30 2.79 -19.22
N ALA A 239 -20.00 3.49 -18.35
CA ALA A 239 -20.07 3.14 -16.94
C ALA A 239 -20.64 1.72 -16.74
N LEU A 240 -21.75 1.38 -17.41
CA LEU A 240 -22.34 0.05 -17.38
C LEU A 240 -21.42 -1.03 -18.00
N GLN A 241 -20.68 -0.68 -19.06
CA GLN A 241 -19.70 -1.57 -19.66
C GLN A 241 -18.55 -1.88 -18.69
N ALA A 242 -18.06 -0.87 -17.96
CA ALA A 242 -17.01 -1.07 -16.94
C ALA A 242 -17.48 -2.04 -15.85
N VAL A 243 -18.67 -1.86 -15.30
CA VAL A 243 -19.23 -2.78 -14.29
C VAL A 243 -19.39 -4.21 -14.85
N LYS A 244 -19.85 -4.35 -16.07
CA LYS A 244 -19.98 -5.68 -16.71
C LYS A 244 -18.64 -6.37 -16.92
N GLU A 245 -17.57 -5.61 -17.18
CA GLU A 245 -16.21 -6.15 -17.29
C GLU A 245 -15.69 -6.58 -15.93
N ILE A 246 -15.96 -5.79 -14.87
CA ILE A 246 -15.63 -6.16 -13.49
C ILE A 246 -16.34 -7.47 -13.11
N GLU A 247 -17.64 -7.61 -13.40
CA GLU A 247 -18.40 -8.83 -13.12
C GLU A 247 -17.78 -10.10 -13.76
N ARG A 248 -17.16 -9.94 -14.93
CA ARG A 248 -16.47 -11.06 -15.60
C ARG A 248 -15.09 -11.36 -15.00
N THR A 249 -14.46 -10.38 -14.41
CA THR A 249 -13.09 -10.47 -13.88
C THR A 249 -13.07 -10.85 -12.40
N ALA A 250 -14.07 -10.40 -11.62
CA ALA A 250 -14.16 -10.60 -10.19
C ALA A 250 -14.64 -12.03 -9.86
N PRO A 251 -13.82 -12.87 -9.19
CA PRO A 251 -14.19 -14.25 -8.85
C PRO A 251 -15.32 -14.31 -7.83
N ASP A 252 -15.40 -13.32 -6.94
CA ASP A 252 -16.38 -13.25 -5.85
C ASP A 252 -17.61 -12.40 -6.21
N GLY A 253 -17.73 -11.96 -7.46
CA GLY A 253 -18.82 -11.11 -7.95
C GLY A 253 -18.61 -9.62 -7.71
N LEU A 254 -19.67 -8.85 -7.84
CA LEU A 254 -19.65 -7.40 -7.67
C LEU A 254 -19.66 -7.02 -6.16
N SER A 255 -18.91 -5.99 -5.79
CA SER A 255 -18.91 -5.42 -4.44
C SER A 255 -19.99 -4.35 -4.28
N ILE A 256 -20.16 -3.85 -3.05
CA ILE A 256 -21.02 -2.72 -2.71
C ILE A 256 -20.77 -1.53 -3.66
N TYR A 257 -19.51 -1.25 -3.95
CA TYR A 257 -19.12 -0.14 -4.82
C TYR A 257 -19.75 -0.24 -6.22
N GLN A 258 -19.68 -1.39 -6.89
CA GLN A 258 -20.24 -1.59 -8.22
C GLN A 258 -21.77 -1.56 -8.21
N TYR A 259 -22.41 -2.13 -7.20
CA TYR A 259 -23.86 -2.04 -7.05
C TYR A 259 -24.33 -0.61 -6.82
N ARG A 260 -23.58 0.18 -6.06
CA ARG A 260 -23.82 1.62 -5.90
C ARG A 260 -23.70 2.37 -7.24
N VAL A 261 -22.69 2.08 -8.05
CA VAL A 261 -22.53 2.65 -9.39
C VAL A 261 -23.74 2.32 -10.27
N LEU A 262 -24.20 1.06 -10.28
CA LEU A 262 -25.39 0.65 -11.03
C LEU A 262 -26.64 1.42 -10.55
N ALA A 263 -26.87 1.49 -9.25
CA ALA A 263 -27.98 2.22 -8.69
C ALA A 263 -27.96 3.71 -9.08
N LYS A 264 -26.79 4.36 -9.00
CA LYS A 264 -26.59 5.76 -9.39
C LYS A 264 -26.84 5.98 -10.88
N VAL A 265 -26.35 5.11 -11.76
CA VAL A 265 -26.59 5.19 -13.20
C VAL A 265 -28.07 5.09 -13.52
N TYR A 266 -28.78 4.12 -12.94
CA TYR A 266 -30.22 3.96 -13.21
C TYR A 266 -31.04 5.10 -12.60
N TYR A 267 -30.66 5.64 -11.44
CA TYR A 267 -31.26 6.84 -10.88
C TYR A 267 -31.13 8.04 -11.84
N LEU A 268 -29.94 8.32 -12.34
CA LEU A 268 -29.67 9.41 -13.29
C LEU A 268 -30.37 9.22 -14.64
N GLN A 269 -30.72 7.98 -15.01
CA GLN A 269 -31.56 7.66 -16.19
C GLN A 269 -33.08 7.72 -15.89
N HIS A 270 -33.49 8.15 -14.68
CA HIS A 270 -34.88 8.16 -14.23
C HIS A 270 -35.56 6.77 -14.20
N LYS A 271 -34.78 5.70 -14.08
CA LYS A 271 -35.26 4.32 -13.96
C LYS A 271 -35.29 3.91 -12.48
N ILE A 272 -36.22 4.50 -11.73
CA ILE A 272 -36.25 4.46 -10.26
C ILE A 272 -36.35 3.03 -9.71
N ASP A 273 -37.15 2.15 -10.34
CA ASP A 273 -37.27 0.76 -9.89
C ASP A 273 -35.95 -0.01 -10.00
N SER A 274 -35.22 0.18 -11.10
CA SER A 274 -33.90 -0.43 -11.28
C SER A 274 -32.88 0.17 -10.32
N ALA A 275 -32.93 1.48 -10.09
CA ALA A 275 -32.08 2.14 -9.12
C ALA A 275 -32.28 1.57 -7.70
N ARG A 276 -33.55 1.41 -7.28
CA ARG A 276 -33.93 0.82 -5.99
C ARG A 276 -33.48 -0.63 -5.89
N TYR A 277 -33.63 -1.41 -6.95
CA TYR A 277 -33.19 -2.81 -6.97
C TYR A 277 -31.69 -2.95 -6.65
N TYR A 278 -30.84 -2.22 -7.38
CA TYR A 278 -29.38 -2.29 -7.15
C TYR A 278 -28.94 -1.62 -5.84
N PHE A 279 -29.64 -0.58 -5.42
CA PHE A 279 -29.44 0.04 -4.12
C PHE A 279 -29.69 -0.95 -2.97
N ASN A 280 -30.79 -1.72 -3.02
CA ASN A 280 -31.10 -2.72 -1.99
C ASN A 280 -30.01 -3.78 -1.90
N ILE A 281 -29.47 -4.26 -3.04
CA ILE A 281 -28.34 -5.20 -3.03
C ILE A 281 -27.11 -4.57 -2.35
N ALA A 282 -26.79 -3.32 -2.69
CA ALA A 282 -25.66 -2.62 -2.07
C ALA A 282 -25.87 -2.46 -0.55
N SER A 283 -27.10 -2.13 -0.12
CA SER A 283 -27.47 -2.00 1.30
C SER A 283 -27.38 -3.32 2.08
N GLU A 284 -27.77 -4.43 1.46
CA GLU A 284 -27.67 -5.77 2.08
C GLU A 284 -26.21 -6.21 2.29
N LEU A 285 -25.30 -5.74 1.44
CA LEU A 285 -23.86 -6.02 1.53
C LEU A 285 -23.15 -5.06 2.50
N ALA A 286 -23.73 -3.92 2.83
CA ALA A 286 -23.16 -2.95 3.76
C ALA A 286 -23.38 -3.39 5.22
N GLU A 287 -22.36 -3.27 6.07
CA GLU A 287 -22.50 -3.49 7.51
C GLU A 287 -23.39 -2.40 8.15
N ASP A 288 -23.17 -1.14 7.77
CA ASP A 288 -24.05 0.00 8.09
C ASP A 288 -24.07 0.98 6.91
N ILE A 289 -25.25 1.24 6.35
CA ILE A 289 -25.44 2.18 5.24
C ILE A 289 -25.00 3.61 5.59
N ARG A 290 -25.01 3.98 6.87
CA ARG A 290 -24.62 5.32 7.35
C ARG A 290 -23.10 5.55 7.28
N ASP A 291 -22.31 4.48 7.26
CA ASP A 291 -20.85 4.54 7.14
C ASP A 291 -20.42 4.82 5.69
N ASP A 292 -21.29 4.54 4.69
CA ASP A 292 -21.08 4.94 3.29
C ASP A 292 -21.96 6.18 2.96
N ALA A 293 -21.36 7.36 3.11
CA ALA A 293 -22.06 8.63 2.85
C ALA A 293 -22.64 8.75 1.44
N GLN A 294 -22.03 8.11 0.43
CA GLN A 294 -22.53 8.13 -0.95
C GLN A 294 -23.73 7.21 -1.10
N LEU A 295 -23.73 6.06 -0.45
CA LEU A 295 -24.86 5.15 -0.44
C LEU A 295 -26.05 5.75 0.32
N ALA A 296 -25.81 6.36 1.49
CA ALA A 296 -26.82 7.08 2.26
C ALA A 296 -27.44 8.24 1.46
N TYR A 297 -26.63 9.03 0.77
CA TYR A 297 -27.13 10.11 -0.08
C TYR A 297 -27.97 9.59 -1.25
N LEU A 298 -27.56 8.50 -1.89
CA LEU A 298 -28.31 7.86 -2.97
C LEU A 298 -29.66 7.31 -2.50
N SER A 299 -29.74 6.80 -1.28
CA SER A 299 -30.99 6.39 -0.62
C SER A 299 -32.01 7.54 -0.63
N ILE A 300 -31.59 8.68 -0.07
CA ILE A 300 -32.44 9.89 0.00
C ILE A 300 -32.92 10.30 -1.40
N GLN A 301 -32.04 10.29 -2.38
CA GLN A 301 -32.38 10.66 -3.76
C GLN A 301 -33.42 9.72 -4.39
N ILE A 302 -33.29 8.41 -4.19
CA ILE A 302 -34.22 7.41 -4.71
C ILE A 302 -35.59 7.53 -4.03
N GLU A 303 -35.65 7.73 -2.72
CA GLU A 303 -36.90 7.87 -1.95
C GLU A 303 -37.65 9.14 -2.35
N LEU A 304 -36.96 10.28 -2.45
CA LEU A 304 -37.57 11.53 -2.94
C LEU A 304 -38.12 11.38 -4.37
N ALA A 305 -37.39 10.72 -5.26
CA ALA A 305 -37.83 10.48 -6.64
C ALA A 305 -39.02 9.52 -6.73
N SER A 306 -39.21 8.67 -5.73
CA SER A 306 -40.35 7.73 -5.61
C SER A 306 -41.61 8.38 -5.06
N GLY A 307 -41.53 9.60 -4.55
CA GLY A 307 -42.63 10.28 -3.87
C GLY A 307 -42.81 9.91 -2.38
N ASN A 308 -41.87 9.17 -1.81
CA ASN A 308 -41.87 8.72 -0.41
C ASN A 308 -41.07 9.70 0.47
N SER A 309 -41.59 10.91 0.66
CA SER A 309 -40.91 11.97 1.42
C SER A 309 -40.75 11.67 2.93
N GLU A 310 -41.54 10.76 3.50
CA GLU A 310 -41.46 10.36 4.90
C GLU A 310 -40.32 9.37 5.18
N GLU A 311 -39.91 8.56 4.21
CA GLU A 311 -38.80 7.62 4.32
C GLU A 311 -37.43 8.27 4.04
N ALA A 312 -37.41 9.49 3.48
CA ALA A 312 -36.21 10.25 3.16
C ALA A 312 -35.71 11.15 4.31
N ALA A 313 -36.49 11.33 5.38
CA ALA A 313 -36.18 12.15 6.53
C ALA A 313 -35.60 11.32 7.70
#